data_2b84aac73deb98f450bbe648bbc1d6d2
#
_entry.id   2b84aac73deb98f450bbe648bbc1d6d2
#
_cell.length_a   1.000
_cell.length_b   1.000
_cell.length_c   1.000
_cell.angle_alpha   90.00
_cell.angle_beta   90.00
_cell.angle_gamma   90.00
#
_symmetry.space_group_name_H-M   'P 1'
#
loop_
_entity.id
_entity.type
_entity.pdbx_description
1 polymer ?
#
loop_
_entity_poly.entity_id
_entity_poly.type
_entity_poly.pdbx_seq_one_letter_code
_entity_poly.pdbx_strand_id
1 'polypeptide(L)'
;EMQRSLVGSEMCIRDRLKDMRNQEKLCIDKYSKYAAEAHDPQLRQLFDSIAGTERAHLDMLNQIEAGQSPRTSTATDPAPAFQAFYPTSQTPEKQADSYLCADLLSTEKHVSALYNTCVFEFTQNDLRKVLNRIQTDEQYHGEQLWKYMSVNSMYS
;
A
#
# COMPACT_ATOMS: atom_id res chain seq x y z
N GLU A 1 -37.22 7.44 -9.16
CA GLU A 1 -36.20 8.05 -8.29
C GLU A 1 -35.29 7.01 -7.61
N MET A 2 -35.85 5.92 -7.05
CA MET A 2 -35.10 4.83 -6.43
C MET A 2 -34.13 4.14 -7.42
N GLN A 3 -34.54 3.88 -8.66
CA GLN A 3 -33.69 3.27 -9.67
C GLN A 3 -32.53 4.17 -10.11
N ARG A 4 -32.75 5.48 -10.20
CA ARG A 4 -31.68 6.45 -10.52
C ARG A 4 -30.64 6.56 -9.39
N SER A 5 -31.09 6.48 -8.14
CA SER A 5 -30.20 6.51 -6.98
C SER A 5 -29.31 5.25 -6.91
N LEU A 6 -29.88 4.07 -7.20
CA LEU A 6 -29.14 2.80 -7.23
C LEU A 6 -28.14 2.75 -8.38
N VAL A 7 -28.52 3.20 -9.58
CA VAL A 7 -27.61 3.30 -10.74
C VAL A 7 -26.48 4.29 -10.49
N GLY A 8 -26.76 5.43 -9.88
CA GLY A 8 -25.74 6.41 -9.50
C GLY A 8 -24.77 5.86 -8.45
N SER A 9 -25.28 5.11 -7.46
CA SER A 9 -24.47 4.46 -6.43
C SER A 9 -23.57 3.35 -7.02
N GLU A 10 -24.08 2.52 -7.92
CA GLU A 10 -23.30 1.49 -8.60
C GLU A 10 -22.19 2.10 -9.48
N MET A 11 -22.47 3.18 -10.20
CA MET A 11 -21.47 3.91 -10.99
C MET A 11 -20.38 4.49 -10.10
N CYS A 12 -20.72 5.07 -8.95
CA CYS A 12 -19.77 5.58 -7.96
C CYS A 12 -18.87 4.45 -7.43
N ILE A 13 -19.43 3.30 -7.10
CA ILE A 13 -18.69 2.12 -6.61
C ILE A 13 -17.71 1.63 -7.68
N ARG A 14 -18.13 1.53 -8.93
CA ARG A 14 -17.26 1.14 -10.05
C ARG A 14 -16.12 2.11 -10.26
N ASP A 15 -16.38 3.40 -10.21
CA ASP A 15 -15.36 4.44 -10.33
C ASP A 15 -14.35 4.36 -9.17
N ARG A 16 -14.81 4.12 -7.94
CA ARG A 16 -13.93 3.95 -6.78
C ARG A 16 -13.09 2.68 -6.86
N LEU A 17 -13.67 1.57 -7.31
CA LEU A 17 -12.91 0.33 -7.55
C LEU A 17 -11.84 0.54 -8.62
N LYS A 18 -12.16 1.27 -9.68
CA LYS A 18 -11.20 1.62 -10.73
C LYS A 18 -10.05 2.47 -10.17
N ASP A 19 -10.37 3.50 -9.39
CA ASP A 19 -9.36 4.37 -8.77
C ASP A 19 -8.44 3.56 -7.84
N MET A 20 -9.01 2.73 -6.97
CA MET A 20 -8.23 1.89 -6.06
C MET A 20 -7.35 0.90 -6.81
N ARG A 21 -7.86 0.24 -7.86
CA ARG A 21 -7.07 -0.68 -8.68
C ARG A 21 -5.92 0.04 -9.39
N ASN A 22 -6.15 1.23 -9.91
CA ASN A 22 -5.12 2.02 -10.55
C ASN A 22 -4.02 2.41 -9.55
N GLN A 23 -4.39 2.76 -8.31
CA GLN A 23 -3.42 3.04 -7.26
C GLN A 23 -2.61 1.80 -6.87
N GLU A 24 -3.25 0.64 -6.73
CA GLU A 24 -2.54 -0.62 -6.44
C GLU A 24 -1.55 -0.99 -7.56
N LYS A 25 -1.94 -0.84 -8.83
CA LYS A 25 -1.04 -1.06 -9.97
C LYS A 25 0.16 -0.13 -9.92
N LEU A 26 -0.06 1.15 -9.61
CA LEU A 26 1.03 2.12 -9.47
C LEU A 26 1.96 1.75 -8.32
N CYS A 27 1.42 1.33 -7.18
CA CYS A 27 2.22 0.87 -6.04
C CYS A 27 3.05 -0.36 -6.39
N ILE A 28 2.47 -1.35 -7.05
CA ILE A 28 3.18 -2.55 -7.52
C ILE A 28 4.35 -2.15 -8.41
N ASP A 29 4.13 -1.27 -9.38
CA ASP A 29 5.15 -0.80 -10.31
C ASP A 29 6.27 -0.04 -9.58
N LYS A 30 5.91 0.86 -8.67
CA LYS A 30 6.89 1.62 -7.86
C LYS A 30 7.74 0.69 -7.00
N TYR A 31 7.12 -0.18 -6.21
CA TYR A 31 7.86 -1.09 -5.33
C TYR A 31 8.76 -2.03 -6.12
N SER A 32 8.27 -2.58 -7.23
CA SER A 32 9.07 -3.47 -8.08
C SER A 32 10.27 -2.74 -8.71
N LYS A 33 10.05 -1.53 -9.21
CA LYS A 33 11.12 -0.70 -9.78
C LYS A 33 12.14 -0.30 -8.72
N TYR A 34 11.67 0.17 -7.57
CA TYR A 34 12.54 0.63 -6.49
C TYR A 34 13.31 -0.53 -5.84
N ALA A 35 12.73 -1.72 -5.77
CA ALA A 35 13.47 -2.92 -5.36
C ALA A 35 14.69 -3.20 -6.25
N ALA A 36 14.57 -2.95 -7.55
CA ALA A 36 15.68 -3.08 -8.49
C ALA A 36 16.74 -1.96 -8.35
N GLU A 37 16.32 -0.77 -7.91
CA GLU A 37 17.19 0.41 -7.79
C GLU A 37 17.88 0.52 -6.42
N ALA A 38 17.27 0.02 -5.35
CA ALA A 38 17.79 0.15 -3.99
C ALA A 38 19.19 -0.50 -3.84
N HIS A 39 20.06 0.15 -3.08
CA HIS A 39 21.42 -0.32 -2.83
C HIS A 39 21.49 -1.32 -1.68
N ASP A 40 20.74 -1.07 -0.58
CA ASP A 40 20.73 -1.97 0.57
C ASP A 40 19.90 -3.23 0.25
N PRO A 41 20.50 -4.44 0.38
CA PRO A 41 19.75 -5.69 0.18
C PRO A 41 18.51 -5.85 1.09
N GLN A 42 18.55 -5.34 2.32
CA GLN A 42 17.40 -5.34 3.22
C GLN A 42 16.24 -4.52 2.65
N LEU A 43 16.56 -3.37 2.05
CA LEU A 43 15.57 -2.49 1.45
C LEU A 43 14.96 -3.13 0.20
N ARG A 44 15.76 -3.80 -0.62
CA ARG A 44 15.27 -4.58 -1.77
C ARG A 44 14.25 -5.62 -1.34
N GLN A 45 14.57 -6.40 -0.29
CA GLN A 45 13.67 -7.43 0.24
C GLN A 45 12.37 -6.82 0.78
N LEU A 46 12.46 -5.69 1.49
CA LEU A 46 11.28 -4.98 1.98
C LEU A 46 10.37 -4.56 0.82
N PHE A 47 10.93 -3.94 -0.20
CA PHE A 47 10.16 -3.47 -1.36
C PHE A 47 9.52 -4.64 -2.13
N ASP A 48 10.24 -5.75 -2.33
CA ASP A 48 9.69 -6.94 -2.97
C ASP A 48 8.55 -7.57 -2.15
N SER A 49 8.70 -7.60 -0.83
CA SER A 49 7.66 -8.10 0.08
C SER A 49 6.40 -7.24 0.01
N ILE A 50 6.55 -5.92 0.04
CA ILE A 50 5.41 -5.01 -0.06
C ILE A 50 4.76 -5.12 -1.44
N ALA A 51 5.53 -5.21 -2.52
CA ALA A 51 4.97 -5.43 -3.86
C ALA A 51 4.10 -6.69 -3.93
N GLY A 52 4.49 -7.76 -3.22
CA GLY A 52 3.68 -8.98 -3.09
C GLY A 52 2.33 -8.72 -2.41
N THR A 53 2.33 -7.95 -1.33
CA THR A 53 1.10 -7.57 -0.61
C THR A 53 0.20 -6.70 -1.49
N GLU A 54 0.77 -5.75 -2.23
CA GLU A 54 0.00 -4.89 -3.15
C GLU A 54 -0.64 -5.70 -4.29
N ARG A 55 0.03 -6.74 -4.79
CA ARG A 55 -0.57 -7.68 -5.75
C ARG A 55 -1.77 -8.42 -5.15
N ALA A 56 -1.68 -8.84 -3.89
CA ALA A 56 -2.80 -9.46 -3.18
C ALA A 56 -3.97 -8.48 -3.02
N HIS A 57 -3.71 -7.21 -2.74
CA HIS A 57 -4.74 -6.15 -2.69
C HIS A 57 -5.43 -5.99 -4.05
N LEU A 58 -4.66 -5.93 -5.14
CA LEU A 58 -5.22 -5.84 -6.49
C LEU A 58 -6.13 -7.03 -6.80
N ASP A 59 -5.73 -8.25 -6.43
CA ASP A 59 -6.53 -9.45 -6.59
C ASP A 59 -7.84 -9.37 -5.81
N MET A 60 -7.81 -8.86 -4.56
CA MET A 60 -9.02 -8.64 -3.76
C MET A 60 -9.97 -7.66 -4.45
N LEU A 61 -9.47 -6.55 -4.98
CA LEU A 61 -10.28 -5.56 -5.69
C LEU A 61 -10.88 -6.14 -6.98
N ASN A 62 -10.14 -6.94 -7.70
CA ASN A 62 -10.62 -7.64 -8.90
C ASN A 62 -11.73 -8.64 -8.54
N GLN A 63 -11.63 -9.36 -7.42
CA GLN A 63 -12.68 -10.24 -6.93
C GLN A 63 -13.95 -9.47 -6.57
N ILE A 64 -13.82 -8.31 -5.91
CA ILE A 64 -14.97 -7.45 -5.60
C ILE A 64 -15.66 -7.01 -6.89
N GLU A 65 -14.91 -6.60 -7.90
CA GLU A 65 -15.48 -6.21 -9.19
C GLU A 65 -16.22 -7.38 -9.88
N ALA A 66 -15.76 -8.60 -9.70
CA ALA A 66 -16.40 -9.81 -10.20
C ALA A 66 -17.62 -10.26 -9.35
N GLY A 67 -18.00 -9.49 -8.34
CA GLY A 67 -19.13 -9.80 -7.46
C GLY A 67 -18.81 -10.80 -6.34
N GLN A 68 -17.54 -11.04 -6.07
CA GLN A 68 -17.07 -11.95 -5.01
C GLN A 68 -16.73 -11.16 -3.75
N SER A 69 -16.80 -11.83 -2.58
CA SER A 69 -16.34 -11.28 -1.30
C SER A 69 -15.02 -11.96 -0.91
N PRO A 70 -13.87 -11.28 -1.09
CA PRO A 70 -12.58 -11.86 -0.76
C PRO A 70 -12.47 -12.17 0.74
N ARG A 71 -11.77 -13.26 1.06
CA ARG A 71 -11.40 -13.54 2.45
C ARG A 71 -10.20 -12.70 2.84
N THR A 72 -10.26 -12.13 4.04
CA THR A 72 -9.13 -11.39 4.62
C THR A 72 -8.46 -12.24 5.69
N SER A 73 -7.13 -12.30 5.64
CA SER A 73 -6.35 -12.88 6.73
C SER A 73 -6.33 -11.90 7.92
N THR A 74 -6.37 -12.42 9.12
CA THR A 74 -6.23 -11.61 10.35
C THR A 74 -4.78 -11.54 10.84
N ALA A 75 -3.88 -12.31 10.25
CA ALA A 75 -2.48 -12.35 10.65
C ALA A 75 -1.69 -11.25 9.93
N THR A 76 -1.12 -10.34 10.71
CA THR A 76 -0.02 -9.50 10.24
C THR A 76 1.28 -10.19 10.65
N ASP A 77 2.18 -10.37 9.70
CA ASP A 77 3.53 -10.79 10.04
C ASP A 77 4.20 -9.74 10.93
N PRO A 78 4.99 -10.14 11.93
CA PRO A 78 5.72 -9.17 12.73
C PRO A 78 6.63 -8.34 11.85
N ALA A 79 6.73 -7.04 12.17
CA ALA A 79 7.62 -6.13 11.42
C ALA A 79 9.05 -6.68 11.43
N PRO A 80 9.71 -6.74 10.27
CA PRO A 80 11.10 -7.18 10.21
C PRO A 80 11.98 -6.28 11.09
N ALA A 81 12.95 -6.87 11.77
CA ALA A 81 13.97 -6.14 12.50
C ALA A 81 15.07 -5.73 11.50
N PHE A 82 15.18 -4.43 11.24
CA PHE A 82 16.22 -3.90 10.35
C PHE A 82 17.52 -3.68 11.11
N GLN A 83 18.63 -3.92 10.43
CA GLN A 83 19.98 -3.56 10.87
C GLN A 83 20.42 -2.29 10.14
N ALA A 84 21.16 -1.42 10.83
CA ALA A 84 21.75 -0.25 10.18
C ALA A 84 22.74 -0.71 9.10
N PHE A 85 22.52 -0.29 7.87
CA PHE A 85 23.37 -0.58 6.72
C PHE A 85 24.28 0.62 6.39
N TYR A 86 23.76 1.81 6.57
CA TYR A 86 24.46 3.06 6.25
C TYR A 86 25.08 3.70 7.50
N PRO A 87 26.21 4.40 7.32
CA PRO A 87 26.75 5.25 8.39
C PRO A 87 25.82 6.43 8.68
N THR A 88 26.07 7.13 9.79
CA THR A 88 25.32 8.35 10.13
C THR A 88 25.60 9.51 9.16
N SER A 89 26.79 9.50 8.53
CA SER A 89 27.15 10.47 7.49
C SER A 89 26.35 10.23 6.21
N GLN A 90 26.21 11.27 5.40
CA GLN A 90 25.55 11.18 4.10
C GLN A 90 26.49 10.61 3.04
N THR A 91 26.00 9.66 2.27
CA THR A 91 26.65 9.11 1.07
C THR A 91 25.66 9.19 -0.10
N PRO A 92 26.13 9.18 -1.36
CA PRO A 92 25.22 9.17 -2.52
C PRO A 92 24.23 8.00 -2.51
N GLU A 93 24.69 6.82 -2.12
CA GLU A 93 23.84 5.61 -2.04
C GLU A 93 22.78 5.74 -0.96
N LYS A 94 23.16 6.25 0.22
CA LYS A 94 22.21 6.53 1.31
C LYS A 94 21.17 7.56 0.90
N GLN A 95 21.58 8.63 0.22
CA GLN A 95 20.65 9.65 -0.28
C GLN A 95 19.69 9.07 -1.30
N ALA A 96 20.16 8.20 -2.20
CA ALA A 96 19.32 7.53 -3.19
C ALA A 96 18.28 6.63 -2.52
N ASP A 97 18.69 5.76 -1.60
CA ASP A 97 17.75 4.87 -0.88
C ASP A 97 16.80 5.66 0.02
N SER A 98 17.26 6.75 0.63
CA SER A 98 16.43 7.64 1.43
C SER A 98 15.32 8.29 0.59
N TYR A 99 15.64 8.71 -0.63
CA TYR A 99 14.66 9.27 -1.57
C TYR A 99 13.56 8.24 -1.91
N LEU A 100 13.95 7.00 -2.21
CA LEU A 100 12.99 5.93 -2.51
C LEU A 100 12.05 5.68 -1.33
N CYS A 101 12.58 5.62 -0.12
CA CYS A 101 11.78 5.44 1.10
C CYS A 101 10.81 6.60 1.33
N ALA A 102 11.28 7.84 1.18
CA ALA A 102 10.46 9.03 1.39
C ALA A 102 9.31 9.12 0.37
N ASP A 103 9.58 8.80 -0.89
CA ASP A 103 8.56 8.77 -1.93
C ASP A 103 7.51 7.69 -1.65
N LEU A 104 7.93 6.48 -1.29
CA LEU A 104 7.01 5.39 -0.97
C LEU A 104 6.20 5.66 0.31
N LEU A 105 6.80 6.23 1.34
CA LEU A 105 6.07 6.61 2.56
C LEU A 105 4.98 7.64 2.25
N SER A 106 5.26 8.62 1.41
CA SER A 106 4.28 9.59 0.93
C SER A 106 3.17 8.91 0.12
N THR A 107 3.53 7.95 -0.73
CA THR A 107 2.58 7.17 -1.52
C THR A 107 1.64 6.36 -0.63
N GLU A 108 2.15 5.69 0.41
CA GLU A 108 1.33 4.93 1.36
C GLU A 108 0.30 5.82 2.08
N LYS A 109 0.73 7.00 2.52
CA LYS A 109 -0.17 7.98 3.14
C LYS A 109 -1.28 8.42 2.19
N HIS A 110 -0.94 8.67 0.93
CA HIS A 110 -1.91 9.08 -0.09
C HIS A 110 -2.91 7.97 -0.41
N VAL A 111 -2.45 6.74 -0.60
CA VAL A 111 -3.29 5.57 -0.89
C VAL A 111 -4.19 5.24 0.30
N SER A 112 -3.67 5.29 1.52
CA SER A 112 -4.47 5.10 2.74
C SER A 112 -5.61 6.12 2.83
N ALA A 113 -5.37 7.38 2.47
CA ALA A 113 -6.40 8.42 2.44
C ALA A 113 -7.49 8.11 1.39
N LEU A 114 -7.12 7.56 0.24
CA LEU A 114 -8.09 7.13 -0.77
C LEU A 114 -9.00 6.03 -0.22
N TYR A 115 -8.46 5.00 0.41
CA TYR A 115 -9.26 3.94 1.04
C TYR A 115 -10.16 4.46 2.15
N ASN A 116 -9.68 5.42 2.93
CA ASN A 116 -10.49 6.06 3.96
C ASN A 116 -11.74 6.75 3.39
N THR A 117 -11.61 7.39 2.23
CA THR A 117 -12.74 7.99 1.52
C THR A 117 -13.67 6.92 0.93
N CYS A 118 -13.09 5.94 0.24
CA CYS A 118 -13.85 4.90 -0.47
C CYS A 118 -14.68 4.02 0.45
N VAL A 119 -14.21 3.72 1.66
CA VAL A 119 -14.90 2.82 2.60
C VAL A 119 -16.31 3.31 2.94
N PHE A 120 -16.54 4.62 2.96
CA PHE A 120 -17.85 5.20 3.24
C PHE A 120 -18.86 5.05 2.08
N GLU A 121 -18.39 4.74 0.89
CA GLU A 121 -19.24 4.58 -0.29
C GLU A 121 -19.76 3.16 -0.46
N PHE A 122 -19.22 2.19 0.30
CA PHE A 122 -19.64 0.79 0.27
C PHE A 122 -20.67 0.53 1.36
N THR A 123 -21.83 0.00 0.96
CA THR A 123 -22.93 -0.34 1.88
C THR A 123 -22.81 -1.74 2.45
N GLN A 124 -22.13 -2.65 1.76
CA GLN A 124 -21.95 -4.03 2.19
C GLN A 124 -20.81 -4.12 3.22
N ASN A 125 -21.13 -4.66 4.39
CA ASN A 125 -20.19 -4.78 5.51
C ASN A 125 -18.96 -5.63 5.15
N ASP A 126 -19.15 -6.71 4.41
CA ASP A 126 -18.06 -7.61 4.00
C ASP A 126 -17.04 -6.89 3.10
N LEU A 127 -17.51 -6.04 2.19
CA LEU A 127 -16.64 -5.25 1.31
C LEU A 127 -15.89 -4.17 2.09
N ARG A 128 -16.55 -3.50 3.04
CA ARG A 128 -15.88 -2.54 3.93
C ARG A 128 -14.78 -3.19 4.75
N LYS A 129 -14.96 -4.43 5.21
CA LYS A 129 -13.91 -5.19 5.91
C LYS A 129 -12.68 -5.42 5.04
N VAL A 130 -12.87 -5.71 3.76
CA VAL A 130 -11.76 -5.84 2.80
C VAL A 130 -11.00 -4.52 2.67
N LEU A 131 -11.70 -3.40 2.47
CA LEU A 131 -11.08 -2.08 2.36
C LEU A 131 -10.36 -1.68 3.64
N ASN A 132 -10.94 -1.96 4.81
CA ASN A 132 -10.30 -1.73 6.11
C ASN A 132 -9.04 -2.56 6.27
N ARG A 133 -9.03 -3.80 5.79
CA ARG A 133 -7.84 -4.66 5.81
C ARG A 133 -6.74 -4.09 4.93
N ILE A 134 -7.07 -3.67 3.72
CA ILE A 134 -6.10 -3.05 2.80
C ILE A 134 -5.52 -1.78 3.45
N GLN A 135 -6.36 -0.92 4.00
CA GLN A 135 -5.90 0.31 4.68
C GLN A 135 -4.98 0.00 5.87
N THR A 136 -5.27 -1.05 6.63
CA THR A 136 -4.40 -1.50 7.72
C THR A 136 -3.03 -1.93 7.20
N ASP A 137 -2.99 -2.65 6.09
CA ASP A 137 -1.74 -3.06 5.45
C ASP A 137 -0.94 -1.85 4.95
N GLU A 138 -1.60 -0.83 4.38
CA GLU A 138 -0.95 0.42 3.95
C GLU A 138 -0.28 1.15 5.14
N GLN A 139 -0.95 1.20 6.29
CA GLN A 139 -0.39 1.77 7.52
C GLN A 139 0.82 0.96 7.99
N TYR A 140 0.75 -0.35 7.89
CA TYR A 140 1.85 -1.24 8.25
C TYR A 140 3.06 -1.08 7.32
N HIS A 141 2.83 -0.93 6.02
CA HIS A 141 3.89 -0.59 5.06
C HIS A 141 4.59 0.72 5.44
N GLY A 142 3.82 1.74 5.78
CA GLY A 142 4.34 3.01 6.27
C GLY A 142 5.20 2.84 7.52
N GLU A 143 4.78 2.02 8.48
CA GLU A 143 5.55 1.71 9.68
C GLU A 143 6.87 1.02 9.36
N GLN A 144 6.87 0.04 8.44
CA GLN A 144 8.07 -0.67 8.02
C GLN A 144 9.08 0.28 7.35
N LEU A 145 8.62 1.15 6.45
CA LEU A 145 9.45 2.17 5.81
C LEU A 145 10.06 3.11 6.84
N TRP A 146 9.27 3.59 7.78
CA TRP A 146 9.73 4.46 8.85
C TRP A 146 10.78 3.77 9.73
N LYS A 147 10.57 2.51 10.11
CA LYS A 147 11.53 1.73 10.90
C LYS A 147 12.86 1.56 10.18
N TYR A 148 12.81 1.24 8.89
CA TYR A 148 14.02 1.15 8.08
C TYR A 148 14.77 2.48 8.02
N MET A 149 14.06 3.57 7.75
CA MET A 149 14.65 4.91 7.71
C MET A 149 15.24 5.32 9.05
N SER A 150 14.59 4.97 10.14
CA SER A 150 15.03 5.32 11.50
C SER A 150 16.34 4.65 11.87
N VAL A 151 16.51 3.35 11.62
CA VAL A 151 17.76 2.64 11.94
C VAL A 151 18.91 3.10 11.06
N ASN A 152 18.65 3.67 9.89
CA ASN A 152 19.65 4.20 8.97
C ASN A 152 19.86 5.73 9.08
N SER A 153 19.29 6.36 10.09
CA SER A 153 19.41 7.83 10.30
C SER A 153 18.97 8.64 9.07
N MET A 154 17.91 8.18 8.40
CA MET A 154 17.33 8.82 7.21
C MET A 154 16.14 9.72 7.54
N TYR A 155 15.58 9.57 8.74
CA TYR A 155 14.40 10.32 9.18
C TYR A 155 14.82 11.32 10.24
N SER A 156 14.62 12.57 9.93
CA SER A 156 14.93 13.68 10.84
C SER A 156 13.66 14.35 11.38
#